data_44125f93130fa9abe26826723f6b8f80
#
_entry.id   44125f93130fa9abe26826723f6b8f80
#
_cell.length_a   1.000
_cell.length_b   1.000
_cell.length_c   1.000
_cell.angle_alpha   90.00
_cell.angle_beta   90.00
_cell.angle_gamma   90.00
#
_symmetry.space_group_name_H-M   'P 1'
#
loop_
_entity.id
_entity.type
_entity.pdbx_description
1 polymer ?
#
loop_
_entity_poly.entity_id
_entity_poly.type
_entity_poly.pdbx_seq_one_letter_code
_entity_poly.pdbx_strand_id
1 'polypeptide(L)'
;MTQKISITLLLCLITGCASTYKHSQQHSLHTWIDPSKGVLISVPNDGSFGNTQYHQSGDITANAIRTAFSKKTKKADVTKECKDNECLNTINTEKYGYYIKPTILHWEDRATEWSGIPDRIEIRLIVFDAITKEKLYDSSYTGKSKWATFGGDHPQDLLPEPTNEFVSNLYR
;
A
#
# COMPACT_ATOMS: atom_id res chain seq x y z
N MET A 1 34.28 -31.68 -28.08
CA MET A 1 34.43 -30.49 -27.17
C MET A 1 33.35 -29.41 -27.43
N THR A 2 32.10 -29.79 -27.71
CA THR A 2 31.05 -28.83 -28.18
C THR A 2 29.74 -28.85 -27.38
N GLN A 3 29.72 -29.52 -26.21
CA GLN A 3 28.46 -29.71 -25.45
C GLN A 3 28.34 -28.82 -24.18
N LYS A 4 29.33 -27.98 -23.86
CA LYS A 4 29.31 -27.11 -22.64
C LYS A 4 28.83 -25.68 -22.86
N ILE A 5 28.63 -25.22 -24.09
CA ILE A 5 28.27 -23.82 -24.40
C ILE A 5 26.76 -23.60 -24.39
N SER A 6 25.93 -24.62 -24.57
CA SER A 6 24.47 -24.49 -24.65
C SER A 6 23.75 -24.26 -23.29
N ILE A 7 24.35 -24.65 -22.16
CA ILE A 7 23.69 -24.58 -20.85
C ILE A 7 23.81 -23.18 -20.24
N THR A 8 24.85 -22.44 -20.52
CA THR A 8 25.11 -21.12 -19.95
C THR A 8 24.22 -20.03 -20.54
N LEU A 9 23.72 -20.19 -21.76
CA LEU A 9 22.88 -19.19 -22.43
C LEU A 9 21.41 -19.23 -21.98
N LEU A 10 20.96 -20.35 -21.40
CA LEU A 10 19.55 -20.52 -20.95
C LEU A 10 19.26 -19.92 -19.57
N LEU A 11 20.29 -19.61 -18.78
CA LEU A 11 20.14 -19.11 -17.40
C LEU A 11 19.92 -17.61 -17.30
N CYS A 12 20.11 -16.84 -18.38
CA CYS A 12 19.99 -15.37 -18.37
C CYS A 12 18.60 -14.83 -18.68
N LEU A 13 17.57 -15.66 -18.90
CA LEU A 13 16.25 -15.22 -19.36
C LEU A 13 15.18 -15.13 -18.24
N ILE A 14 15.54 -15.31 -16.95
CA ILE A 14 14.57 -15.37 -15.87
C ILE A 14 14.49 -14.08 -15.01
N THR A 15 15.18 -13.02 -15.36
CA THR A 15 15.28 -11.81 -14.48
C THR A 15 14.25 -10.71 -14.77
N GLY A 16 13.23 -10.94 -15.60
CA GLY A 16 12.34 -9.87 -16.08
C GLY A 16 10.91 -9.84 -15.52
N CYS A 17 10.54 -10.70 -14.57
CA CYS A 17 9.12 -10.94 -14.26
C CYS A 17 8.69 -10.61 -12.81
N ALA A 18 9.23 -9.59 -12.15
CA ALA A 18 8.77 -9.16 -10.83
C ALA A 18 8.10 -7.78 -10.90
N SER A 19 7.05 -7.59 -10.08
CA SER A 19 6.51 -6.26 -9.81
C SER A 19 7.58 -5.41 -9.14
N THR A 20 7.55 -4.09 -9.39
CA THR A 20 8.56 -3.18 -8.84
C THR A 20 7.90 -2.16 -7.93
N TYR A 21 8.55 -1.88 -6.80
CA TYR A 21 8.07 -0.93 -5.81
C TYR A 21 9.12 0.13 -5.51
N LYS A 22 8.66 1.34 -5.17
CA LYS A 22 9.50 2.44 -4.70
C LYS A 22 8.83 3.09 -3.51
N HIS A 23 9.58 3.34 -2.46
CA HIS A 23 9.13 4.04 -1.27
C HIS A 23 9.71 5.45 -1.23
N SER A 24 8.91 6.41 -0.79
CA SER A 24 9.31 7.79 -0.52
C SER A 24 8.80 8.18 0.86
N GLN A 25 9.70 8.49 1.76
CA GLN A 25 9.39 8.94 3.10
C GLN A 25 9.54 10.46 3.16
N GLN A 26 8.46 11.16 3.52
CA GLN A 26 8.43 12.62 3.63
C GLN A 26 8.63 13.09 5.07
N HIS A 27 8.20 12.29 6.05
CA HIS A 27 8.30 12.61 7.47
C HIS A 27 8.35 11.34 8.31
N SER A 28 9.20 11.36 9.36
CA SER A 28 9.21 10.34 10.41
C SER A 28 9.77 10.95 11.68
N LEU A 29 9.08 10.73 12.79
CA LEU A 29 9.58 11.07 14.13
C LEU A 29 10.52 9.99 14.70
N HIS A 30 10.84 8.95 13.93
CA HIS A 30 11.65 7.80 14.37
C HIS A 30 11.13 7.13 15.65
N THR A 31 9.83 7.23 15.89
CA THR A 31 9.16 6.65 17.06
C THR A 31 8.44 5.38 16.64
N TRP A 32 8.75 4.25 17.27
CA TRP A 32 8.03 2.99 17.03
C TRP A 32 6.61 3.09 17.57
N ILE A 33 5.65 2.53 16.83
CA ILE A 33 4.26 2.45 17.30
C ILE A 33 4.08 1.22 18.20
N ASP A 34 3.21 1.35 19.21
CA ASP A 34 2.96 0.33 20.21
C ASP A 34 1.96 -0.71 19.68
N PRO A 35 2.34 -2.00 19.57
CA PRO A 35 1.46 -3.05 19.05
C PRO A 35 0.28 -3.38 19.99
N SER A 36 0.30 -2.94 21.23
CA SER A 36 -0.83 -3.10 22.16
C SER A 36 -1.99 -2.14 21.87
N LYS A 37 -1.72 -1.03 21.19
CA LYS A 37 -2.70 -0.01 20.84
C LYS A 37 -3.41 -0.35 19.52
N GLY A 38 -4.72 -0.09 19.48
CA GLY A 38 -5.51 -0.27 18.27
C GLY A 38 -5.20 0.77 17.19
N VAL A 39 -5.51 0.40 15.95
CA VAL A 39 -5.33 1.24 14.76
C VAL A 39 -6.68 1.46 14.09
N LEU A 40 -7.04 2.70 13.82
CA LEU A 40 -8.21 3.07 13.01
C LEU A 40 -7.75 3.58 11.64
N ILE A 41 -8.31 3.01 10.57
CA ILE A 41 -7.92 3.29 9.20
C ILE A 41 -9.10 3.94 8.48
N SER A 42 -8.93 5.13 7.90
CA SER A 42 -9.96 5.72 7.05
C SER A 42 -9.99 5.09 5.66
N VAL A 43 -11.17 5.05 5.05
CA VAL A 43 -11.31 4.68 3.64
C VAL A 43 -10.96 5.92 2.79
N PRO A 44 -9.94 5.88 1.93
CA PRO A 44 -9.65 6.97 1.01
C PRO A 44 -10.73 7.12 -0.05
N ASN A 45 -10.76 8.24 -0.74
CA ASN A 45 -11.53 8.36 -1.97
C ASN A 45 -11.02 7.39 -3.02
N ASP A 46 -11.92 6.93 -3.88
CA ASP A 46 -11.55 6.05 -4.99
C ASP A 46 -10.52 6.71 -5.91
N GLY A 47 -9.59 5.90 -6.38
CA GLY A 47 -8.57 6.32 -7.32
C GLY A 47 -9.12 6.57 -8.72
N SER A 48 -8.38 7.36 -9.49
CA SER A 48 -8.72 7.66 -10.88
C SER A 48 -7.48 7.75 -11.75
N PHE A 49 -7.68 7.54 -13.06
CA PHE A 49 -6.67 7.80 -14.07
C PHE A 49 -7.36 8.33 -15.36
N GLY A 50 -6.91 9.48 -15.84
CA GLY A 50 -7.60 10.17 -16.93
C GLY A 50 -9.05 10.47 -16.57
N ASN A 51 -9.99 10.00 -17.40
CA ASN A 51 -11.43 10.15 -17.17
C ASN A 51 -12.07 8.93 -16.48
N THR A 52 -11.29 7.92 -16.10
CA THR A 52 -11.79 6.69 -15.48
C THR A 52 -11.65 6.77 -13.97
N GLN A 53 -12.76 6.54 -13.26
CA GLN A 53 -12.78 6.35 -11.81
C GLN A 53 -12.88 4.86 -11.51
N TYR A 54 -12.05 4.38 -10.61
CA TYR A 54 -11.97 2.97 -10.22
C TYR A 54 -12.76 2.75 -8.93
N HIS A 55 -14.04 2.46 -9.07
CA HIS A 55 -14.93 2.24 -7.94
C HIS A 55 -14.42 1.12 -7.02
N GLN A 56 -14.59 1.30 -5.70
CA GLN A 56 -14.15 0.41 -4.63
C GLN A 56 -12.62 0.36 -4.40
N SER A 57 -11.81 1.05 -5.18
CA SER A 57 -10.35 1.08 -4.96
C SER A 57 -9.99 1.65 -3.58
N GLY A 58 -10.80 2.57 -3.05
CA GLY A 58 -10.67 3.07 -1.69
C GLY A 58 -10.89 1.99 -0.62
N ASP A 59 -11.98 1.23 -0.74
CA ASP A 59 -12.29 0.13 0.17
C ASP A 59 -11.22 -0.98 0.10
N ILE A 60 -10.77 -1.33 -1.11
CA ILE A 60 -9.71 -2.31 -1.36
C ILE A 60 -8.41 -1.86 -0.68
N THR A 61 -8.03 -0.60 -0.87
CA THR A 61 -6.82 -0.02 -0.26
C THR A 61 -6.90 -0.05 1.27
N ALA A 62 -8.00 0.41 1.86
CA ALA A 62 -8.19 0.38 3.30
C ALA A 62 -8.14 -1.03 3.89
N ASN A 63 -8.73 -2.02 3.19
CA ASN A 63 -8.70 -3.42 3.62
C ASN A 63 -7.29 -4.05 3.50
N ALA A 64 -6.51 -3.70 2.48
CA ALA A 64 -5.12 -4.15 2.37
C ALA A 64 -4.29 -3.61 3.55
N ILE A 65 -4.45 -2.34 3.90
CA ILE A 65 -3.79 -1.70 5.05
C ILE A 65 -4.23 -2.37 6.35
N ARG A 66 -5.55 -2.58 6.56
CA ARG A 66 -6.08 -3.28 7.73
C ARG A 66 -5.46 -4.67 7.87
N THR A 67 -5.36 -5.41 6.77
CA THR A 67 -4.78 -6.75 6.76
C THR A 67 -3.31 -6.74 7.18
N ALA A 68 -2.53 -5.75 6.74
CA ALA A 68 -1.14 -5.60 7.14
C ALA A 68 -1.02 -5.27 8.65
N PHE A 69 -1.81 -4.32 9.16
CA PHE A 69 -1.80 -3.96 10.58
C PHE A 69 -2.30 -5.09 11.48
N SER A 70 -3.29 -5.88 11.05
CA SER A 70 -3.81 -7.03 11.83
C SER A 70 -2.77 -8.12 12.11
N LYS A 71 -1.64 -8.12 11.40
CA LYS A 71 -0.49 -9.01 11.67
C LYS A 71 0.38 -8.50 12.83
N LYS A 72 0.25 -7.23 13.21
CA LYS A 72 1.12 -6.54 14.17
C LYS A 72 0.39 -6.04 15.42
N THR A 73 -0.91 -5.78 15.33
CA THR A 73 -1.72 -5.30 16.45
C THR A 73 -2.97 -6.14 16.63
N LYS A 74 -3.49 -6.19 17.85
CA LYS A 74 -4.71 -6.95 18.18
C LYS A 74 -5.98 -6.32 17.60
N LYS A 75 -5.93 -5.04 17.22
CA LYS A 75 -7.09 -4.31 16.75
C LYS A 75 -6.72 -3.39 15.59
N ALA A 76 -7.29 -3.67 14.43
CA ALA A 76 -7.20 -2.83 13.24
C ALA A 76 -8.59 -2.77 12.58
N ASP A 77 -9.21 -1.61 12.63
CA ASP A 77 -10.55 -1.39 12.10
C ASP A 77 -10.54 -0.34 10.98
N VAL A 78 -11.50 -0.46 10.07
CA VAL A 78 -11.71 0.49 8.97
C VAL A 78 -12.94 1.33 9.27
N THR A 79 -12.90 2.61 8.94
CA THR A 79 -14.03 3.53 9.05
C THR A 79 -14.28 4.29 7.74
N LYS A 80 -15.57 4.44 7.39
CA LYS A 80 -16.03 5.30 6.27
C LYS A 80 -16.49 6.66 6.74
N GLU A 81 -16.73 6.80 8.03
CA GLU A 81 -17.26 8.03 8.63
C GLU A 81 -16.21 9.15 8.72
N CYS A 82 -14.95 8.78 8.53
CA CYS A 82 -13.81 9.58 8.83
C CYS A 82 -12.87 9.64 7.62
N LYS A 83 -12.80 10.77 6.94
CA LYS A 83 -11.95 10.96 5.75
C LYS A 83 -10.89 12.05 5.93
N ASP A 84 -11.09 12.98 6.86
CA ASP A 84 -10.26 14.17 7.03
C ASP A 84 -9.50 14.19 8.37
N ASN A 85 -8.66 15.20 8.57
CA ASN A 85 -7.93 15.38 9.82
C ASN A 85 -8.87 15.75 10.99
N GLU A 86 -10.07 16.27 10.71
CA GLU A 86 -11.10 16.57 11.72
C GLU A 86 -11.52 15.31 12.49
N CYS A 87 -11.41 14.16 11.85
CA CYS A 87 -11.62 12.86 12.46
C CYS A 87 -10.77 12.62 13.71
N LEU A 88 -9.56 13.16 13.76
CA LEU A 88 -8.70 13.05 14.93
C LEU A 88 -9.37 13.58 16.22
N ASN A 89 -10.38 14.44 16.08
CA ASN A 89 -11.11 14.97 17.22
C ASN A 89 -12.22 14.04 17.74
N THR A 90 -12.65 13.08 16.91
CA THR A 90 -13.81 12.20 17.20
C THR A 90 -13.40 10.74 17.44
N ILE A 91 -12.12 10.41 17.28
CA ILE A 91 -11.61 9.04 17.50
C ILE A 91 -11.75 8.65 18.97
N ASN A 92 -12.28 7.46 19.20
CA ASN A 92 -12.27 6.87 20.53
C ASN A 92 -10.85 6.43 20.90
N THR A 93 -10.15 7.27 21.66
CA THR A 93 -8.73 7.07 22.05
C THR A 93 -8.52 5.96 23.06
N GLU A 94 -9.58 5.46 23.72
CA GLU A 94 -9.51 4.26 24.56
C GLU A 94 -9.37 3.00 23.73
N LYS A 95 -9.90 3.01 22.48
CA LYS A 95 -9.85 1.88 21.55
C LYS A 95 -8.69 1.95 20.57
N TYR A 96 -8.33 3.15 20.14
CA TYR A 96 -7.35 3.37 19.06
C TYR A 96 -6.29 4.37 19.53
N GLY A 97 -5.04 3.91 19.51
CA GLY A 97 -3.89 4.78 19.76
C GLY A 97 -3.37 5.45 18.49
N TYR A 98 -3.74 4.93 17.32
CA TYR A 98 -3.25 5.45 16.04
C TYR A 98 -4.37 5.59 15.02
N TYR A 99 -4.25 6.63 14.21
CA TYR A 99 -5.10 6.87 13.05
C TYR A 99 -4.28 6.85 11.78
N ILE A 100 -4.72 6.05 10.81
CA ILE A 100 -4.08 5.94 9.51
C ILE A 100 -4.96 6.62 8.47
N LYS A 101 -4.38 7.60 7.77
CA LYS A 101 -5.03 8.30 6.67
C LYS A 101 -4.36 7.93 5.35
N PRO A 102 -4.93 6.97 4.61
CA PRO A 102 -4.46 6.66 3.26
C PRO A 102 -4.99 7.69 2.27
N THR A 103 -4.25 7.87 1.18
CA THR A 103 -4.66 8.64 0.00
C THR A 103 -4.19 7.90 -1.23
N ILE A 104 -5.09 7.65 -2.17
CA ILE A 104 -4.74 7.12 -3.49
C ILE A 104 -4.32 8.31 -4.35
N LEU A 105 -3.03 8.40 -4.67
CA LEU A 105 -2.46 9.44 -5.52
C LEU A 105 -2.52 9.05 -7.00
N HIS A 106 -2.42 7.76 -7.28
CA HIS A 106 -2.52 7.20 -8.63
C HIS A 106 -3.11 5.79 -8.58
N TRP A 107 -4.00 5.50 -9.51
CA TRP A 107 -4.58 4.17 -9.69
C TRP A 107 -4.86 3.98 -11.16
N GLU A 108 -4.13 3.08 -11.79
CA GLU A 108 -4.20 2.84 -13.23
C GLU A 108 -4.31 1.34 -13.48
N ASP A 109 -5.47 0.92 -13.98
CA ASP A 109 -5.77 -0.45 -14.40
C ASP A 109 -5.69 -0.49 -15.93
N ARG A 110 -4.73 -1.21 -16.44
CA ARG A 110 -4.50 -1.40 -17.86
C ARG A 110 -4.84 -2.83 -18.24
N ALA A 111 -5.43 -3.05 -19.40
CA ALA A 111 -5.58 -4.38 -19.97
C ALA A 111 -4.19 -4.88 -20.42
N THR A 112 -3.35 -5.22 -19.44
CA THR A 112 -1.91 -5.50 -19.61
C THR A 112 -1.63 -6.70 -20.51
N GLU A 113 -2.56 -7.66 -20.55
CA GLU A 113 -2.45 -8.89 -21.37
C GLU A 113 -2.20 -8.61 -22.84
N TRP A 114 -2.72 -7.49 -23.35
CA TRP A 114 -2.65 -7.15 -24.77
C TRP A 114 -1.87 -5.87 -25.05
N SER A 115 -1.77 -4.96 -24.09
CA SER A 115 -1.13 -3.66 -24.29
C SER A 115 0.37 -3.66 -23.99
N GLY A 116 0.85 -4.59 -23.16
CA GLY A 116 2.21 -4.57 -22.63
C GLY A 116 2.50 -3.35 -21.71
N ILE A 117 1.45 -2.62 -21.33
CA ILE A 117 1.56 -1.46 -20.44
C ILE A 117 1.18 -1.92 -19.03
N PRO A 118 2.09 -1.82 -18.06
CA PRO A 118 1.84 -2.29 -16.70
C PRO A 118 0.86 -1.40 -15.94
N ASP A 119 0.09 -2.02 -15.03
CA ASP A 119 -0.71 -1.32 -14.03
C ASP A 119 0.18 -0.55 -13.06
N ARG A 120 -0.39 0.50 -12.48
CA ARG A 120 0.34 1.38 -11.56
C ARG A 120 -0.54 1.82 -10.42
N ILE A 121 0.08 1.87 -9.23
CA ILE A 121 -0.51 2.53 -8.07
C ILE A 121 0.48 3.50 -7.45
N GLU A 122 -0.06 4.54 -6.80
CA GLU A 122 0.67 5.36 -5.86
C GLU A 122 -0.22 5.64 -4.65
N ILE A 123 0.24 5.22 -3.48
CA ILE A 123 -0.51 5.33 -2.22
C ILE A 123 0.34 6.12 -1.23
N ARG A 124 -0.25 7.16 -0.62
CA ARG A 124 0.32 7.88 0.51
C ARG A 124 -0.33 7.42 1.79
N LEU A 125 0.48 7.20 2.81
CA LEU A 125 0.04 6.78 4.14
C LEU A 125 0.55 7.79 5.17
N ILE A 126 -0.38 8.38 5.92
CA ILE A 126 -0.05 9.25 7.05
C ILE A 126 -0.51 8.54 8.32
N VAL A 127 0.38 8.44 9.30
CA VAL A 127 0.12 7.89 10.63
C VAL A 127 0.09 9.03 11.63
N PHE A 128 -0.99 9.12 12.38
CA PHE A 128 -1.14 10.05 13.50
C PHE A 128 -1.23 9.30 14.82
N ASP A 129 -0.65 9.86 15.86
CA ASP A 129 -1.03 9.52 17.24
C ASP A 129 -2.44 10.05 17.49
N ALA A 130 -3.35 9.19 17.92
CA ALA A 130 -4.76 9.56 18.11
C ALA A 130 -4.97 10.45 19.34
N ILE A 131 -4.05 10.43 20.32
CA ILE A 131 -4.13 11.20 21.56
C ILE A 131 -3.53 12.59 21.36
N THR A 132 -2.26 12.65 20.92
CA THR A 132 -1.55 13.92 20.72
C THR A 132 -1.93 14.61 19.43
N LYS A 133 -2.53 13.88 18.47
CA LYS A 133 -2.87 14.30 17.10
C LYS A 133 -1.65 14.65 16.26
N GLU A 134 -0.48 14.29 16.73
CA GLU A 134 0.78 14.54 16.06
C GLU A 134 0.95 13.56 14.89
N LYS A 135 1.48 14.07 13.79
CA LYS A 135 1.84 13.26 12.64
C LYS A 135 3.16 12.54 12.91
N LEU A 136 3.09 11.20 13.04
CA LEU A 136 4.25 10.35 13.31
C LEU A 136 5.00 9.98 12.03
N TYR A 137 4.24 9.63 10.96
CA TYR A 137 4.80 9.22 9.67
C TYR A 137 4.00 9.82 8.52
N ASP A 138 4.70 10.10 7.44
CA ASP A 138 4.14 10.53 6.16
C ASP A 138 5.00 9.92 5.07
N SER A 139 4.49 8.94 4.38
CA SER A 139 5.22 8.16 3.39
C SER A 139 4.33 7.80 2.22
N SER A 140 4.91 7.67 1.04
CA SER A 140 4.22 7.10 -0.11
C SER A 140 5.00 5.94 -0.70
N TYR A 141 4.28 5.05 -1.38
CA TYR A 141 4.88 4.04 -2.21
C TYR A 141 4.21 4.00 -3.58
N THR A 142 4.98 3.63 -4.58
CA THR A 142 4.49 3.33 -5.92
C THR A 142 4.67 1.84 -6.20
N GLY A 143 3.70 1.25 -6.87
CA GLY A 143 3.76 -0.13 -7.38
C GLY A 143 3.55 -0.12 -8.89
N LYS A 144 4.28 -1.01 -9.57
CA LYS A 144 4.15 -1.24 -11.01
C LYS A 144 4.13 -2.73 -11.27
N SER A 145 3.10 -3.21 -11.98
CA SER A 145 2.95 -4.62 -12.32
C SER A 145 3.99 -5.07 -13.33
N LYS A 146 4.08 -6.38 -13.51
CA LYS A 146 4.85 -6.99 -14.58
C LYS A 146 4.31 -6.56 -15.93
N TRP A 147 5.16 -6.46 -16.94
CA TRP A 147 4.76 -6.07 -18.30
C TRP A 147 4.20 -7.23 -19.14
N ALA A 148 4.40 -8.47 -18.69
CA ALA A 148 3.94 -9.68 -19.36
C ALA A 148 3.29 -10.62 -18.34
N THR A 149 1.98 -10.42 -18.11
CA THR A 149 1.16 -11.35 -17.33
C THR A 149 0.14 -12.01 -18.23
N PHE A 150 0.25 -13.32 -18.33
CA PHE A 150 -0.81 -14.12 -18.96
C PHE A 150 -1.94 -14.31 -17.93
N GLY A 151 -2.85 -13.35 -17.84
CA GLY A 151 -4.02 -13.43 -16.97
C GLY A 151 -3.97 -12.53 -15.72
N GLY A 152 -3.73 -11.25 -15.92
CA GLY A 152 -4.27 -10.21 -15.05
C GLY A 152 -3.60 -10.02 -13.70
N ASP A 153 -2.45 -9.35 -13.65
CA ASP A 153 -2.16 -8.53 -12.48
C ASP A 153 -3.10 -7.32 -12.54
N HIS A 154 -3.80 -7.02 -11.46
CA HIS A 154 -4.61 -5.81 -11.31
C HIS A 154 -3.93 -4.85 -10.33
N PRO A 155 -4.24 -3.56 -10.33
CA PRO A 155 -3.66 -2.59 -9.41
C PRO A 155 -3.75 -3.00 -7.94
N GLN A 156 -4.83 -3.67 -7.53
CA GLN A 156 -5.01 -4.17 -6.17
C GLN A 156 -3.97 -5.23 -5.77
N ASP A 157 -3.42 -5.99 -6.71
CA ASP A 157 -2.40 -7.02 -6.45
C ASP A 157 -1.04 -6.40 -6.09
N LEU A 158 -0.87 -5.11 -6.37
CA LEU A 158 0.31 -4.33 -6.02
C LEU A 158 0.28 -3.79 -4.58
N LEU A 159 -0.87 -3.86 -3.88
CA LEU A 159 -1.01 -3.30 -2.53
C LEU A 159 -0.32 -4.10 -1.43
N PRO A 160 -0.39 -5.47 -1.40
CA PRO A 160 0.02 -6.22 -0.22
C PRO A 160 1.50 -6.08 0.15
N GLU A 161 2.40 -6.17 -0.82
CA GLU A 161 3.85 -6.18 -0.57
C GLU A 161 4.33 -4.86 0.03
N PRO A 162 4.17 -3.69 -0.62
CA PRO A 162 4.67 -2.42 -0.09
C PRO A 162 3.93 -1.98 1.18
N THR A 163 2.65 -2.36 1.33
CA THR A 163 1.89 -2.07 2.55
C THR A 163 2.42 -2.88 3.74
N ASN A 164 2.73 -4.18 3.55
CA ASN A 164 3.32 -5.00 4.61
C ASN A 164 4.72 -4.50 4.99
N GLU A 165 5.52 -4.08 4.03
CA GLU A 165 6.83 -3.47 4.28
C GLU A 165 6.69 -2.18 5.08
N PHE A 166 5.83 -1.25 4.65
CA PHE A 166 5.55 -0.01 5.38
C PHE A 166 5.14 -0.31 6.83
N VAL A 167 4.14 -1.17 7.04
CA VAL A 167 3.64 -1.51 8.38
C VAL A 167 4.73 -2.18 9.22
N SER A 168 5.54 -3.06 8.64
CA SER A 168 6.63 -3.71 9.37
C SER A 168 7.68 -2.73 9.86
N ASN A 169 7.92 -1.66 9.12
CA ASN A 169 8.86 -0.60 9.48
C ASN A 169 8.34 0.35 10.57
N LEU A 170 7.06 0.31 10.91
CA LEU A 170 6.47 1.09 12.02
C LEU A 170 6.66 0.41 13.38
N TYR A 171 6.85 -0.90 13.41
CA TYR A 171 7.01 -1.70 14.61
C TYR A 171 8.46 -2.18 14.76
N ARG A 172 8.87 -2.34 16.00
CA ARG A 172 10.21 -2.82 16.35
C ARG A 172 10.30 -4.32 16.26
#